data_032905cc63456d8090d1d87b3847d680
#
_entry.id   032905cc63456d8090d1d87b3847d680
#
_cell.length_a   1.000
_cell.length_b   1.000
_cell.length_c   1.000
_cell.angle_alpha   90.00
_cell.angle_beta   90.00
_cell.angle_gamma   90.00
#
_symmetry.space_group_name_H-M   'P 1'
#
loop_
_entity.id
_entity.type
_entity.pdbx_description
1 polymer ?
#
loop_
_entity_poly.entity_id
_entity_poly.type
_entity_poly.pdbx_seq_one_letter_code
_entity_poly.pdbx_strand_id
1 'polypeptide(L)'
;MCGITGFFTTSPGQIQNRRSPIEVINEMCSTIKHRGPDQNGIFYDQSHRLFLGHQRLSILDLSDNGSQPMTSHCGRFSIVFNGEIYNFQEIKDSLTRQKHMNWRGSSDTEVLLELIAEVGLAAALIKLNGMFAFALYDNLLDKLFLGRDRFGEKPLYVYSTGVEFAFGSELRAIEKFTDNLSINPNAVNA
;
A
#
# COMPACT_ATOMS: atom_id res chain seq x y z
N MET A 1 14.14 -3.52 -1.08
CA MET A 1 12.91 -3.18 -0.31
C MET A 1 11.86 -2.71 -1.29
N CYS A 2 10.64 -3.18 -1.17
CA CYS A 2 9.54 -2.76 -2.04
C CYS A 2 9.28 -1.24 -1.97
N GLY A 3 8.57 -0.72 -2.96
CA GLY A 3 8.06 0.64 -2.99
C GLY A 3 6.54 0.64 -3.10
N ILE A 4 5.87 1.47 -2.30
CA ILE A 4 4.44 1.70 -2.38
C ILE A 4 4.15 3.16 -2.68
N THR A 5 3.09 3.41 -3.43
CA THR A 5 2.59 4.76 -3.72
C THR A 5 1.11 4.71 -4.08
N GLY A 6 0.46 5.85 -4.05
CA GLY A 6 -0.92 5.95 -4.44
C GLY A 6 -1.51 7.31 -4.15
N PHE A 7 -2.75 7.50 -4.59
CA PHE A 7 -3.49 8.71 -4.33
C PHE A 7 -5.00 8.45 -4.32
N PHE A 8 -5.70 9.37 -3.69
CA PHE A 8 -7.16 9.43 -3.69
C PHE A 8 -7.59 10.82 -4.16
N THR A 9 -8.57 10.88 -5.05
CA THR A 9 -9.16 12.13 -5.55
C THR A 9 -10.66 12.14 -5.34
N THR A 10 -11.20 13.27 -4.96
CA THR A 10 -12.66 13.48 -4.83
C THR A 10 -13.35 13.71 -6.18
N SER A 11 -12.55 14.02 -7.22
CA SER A 11 -13.05 14.29 -8.58
C SER A 11 -12.58 13.20 -9.55
N PRO A 12 -13.43 12.22 -9.88
CA PRO A 12 -13.08 11.16 -10.82
C PRO A 12 -12.64 11.74 -12.17
N GLY A 13 -11.53 11.21 -12.70
CA GLY A 13 -11.07 11.51 -14.05
C GLY A 13 -10.24 12.78 -14.24
N GLN A 14 -10.06 13.62 -13.22
CA GLN A 14 -9.21 14.81 -13.30
C GLN A 14 -8.34 14.95 -12.05
N ILE A 15 -7.02 14.95 -12.24
CA ILE A 15 -6.00 15.41 -11.29
C ILE A 15 -5.55 16.80 -11.72
N GLN A 16 -4.89 17.53 -10.83
CA GLN A 16 -4.27 18.82 -11.19
C GLN A 16 -3.60 18.74 -12.56
N ASN A 17 -3.76 19.79 -13.39
CA ASN A 17 -3.26 19.91 -14.74
C ASN A 17 -3.88 18.98 -15.82
N ARG A 18 -5.10 18.44 -15.62
CA ARG A 18 -5.84 17.60 -16.58
C ARG A 18 -5.10 16.34 -17.02
N ARG A 19 -4.16 15.84 -16.22
CA ARG A 19 -3.43 14.60 -16.50
C ARG A 19 -4.32 13.38 -16.25
N SER A 20 -4.13 12.36 -17.03
CA SER A 20 -4.78 11.06 -16.81
C SER A 20 -4.33 10.45 -15.47
N PRO A 21 -5.25 10.04 -14.59
CA PRO A 21 -4.89 9.37 -13.33
C PRO A 21 -3.99 8.14 -13.52
N ILE A 22 -4.18 7.39 -14.63
CA ILE A 22 -3.34 6.25 -14.99
C ILE A 22 -1.91 6.68 -15.34
N GLU A 23 -1.73 7.79 -16.03
CA GLU A 23 -0.39 8.32 -16.32
C GLU A 23 0.29 8.75 -15.02
N VAL A 24 -0.43 9.44 -14.13
CA VAL A 24 0.13 9.89 -12.85
C VAL A 24 0.58 8.72 -11.99
N ILE A 25 -0.24 7.68 -11.80
CA ILE A 25 0.17 6.53 -10.98
C ILE A 25 1.37 5.78 -11.60
N ASN A 26 1.44 5.68 -12.92
CA ASN A 26 2.59 5.09 -13.62
C ASN A 26 3.86 5.90 -13.40
N GLU A 27 3.79 7.22 -13.47
CA GLU A 27 4.94 8.09 -13.18
C GLU A 27 5.36 8.00 -11.71
N MET A 28 4.41 8.01 -10.75
CA MET A 28 4.69 7.79 -9.34
C MET A 28 5.44 6.47 -9.12
N CYS A 29 4.95 5.38 -9.70
CA CYS A 29 5.60 4.06 -9.64
C CYS A 29 7.01 4.09 -10.25
N SER A 30 7.20 4.76 -11.39
CA SER A 30 8.48 4.81 -12.08
C SER A 30 9.58 5.45 -11.25
N THR A 31 9.25 6.46 -10.42
CA THR A 31 10.23 7.14 -9.55
C THR A 31 10.78 6.25 -8.44
N ILE A 32 10.02 5.23 -8.03
CA ILE A 32 10.39 4.30 -6.95
C ILE A 32 10.76 2.90 -7.48
N LYS A 33 10.97 2.75 -8.80
CA LYS A 33 11.32 1.48 -9.43
C LYS A 33 12.60 0.86 -8.87
N HIS A 34 13.58 1.67 -8.48
CA HIS A 34 14.83 1.21 -7.87
C HIS A 34 14.62 0.45 -6.54
N ARG A 35 13.50 0.65 -5.85
CA ARG A 35 13.15 -0.06 -4.61
C ARG A 35 12.70 -1.50 -4.85
N GLY A 36 12.08 -1.75 -6.00
CA GLY A 36 11.55 -3.06 -6.36
C GLY A 36 11.50 -3.24 -7.87
N PRO A 37 12.62 -3.64 -8.49
CA PRO A 37 12.73 -3.71 -9.94
C PRO A 37 12.05 -4.94 -10.57
N ASP A 38 11.66 -5.93 -9.75
CA ASP A 38 11.25 -7.24 -10.26
C ASP A 38 9.85 -7.25 -10.85
N GLN A 39 8.93 -6.47 -10.26
CA GLN A 39 7.54 -6.41 -10.74
C GLN A 39 6.89 -5.07 -10.40
N ASN A 40 6.04 -4.60 -11.31
CA ASN A 40 5.17 -3.43 -11.12
C ASN A 40 3.70 -3.86 -11.09
N GLY A 41 2.93 -3.33 -10.15
CA GLY A 41 1.50 -3.56 -10.08
C GLY A 41 0.73 -2.28 -9.79
N ILE A 42 -0.45 -2.16 -10.40
CA ILE A 42 -1.37 -1.04 -10.21
C ILE A 42 -2.76 -1.58 -9.97
N PHE A 43 -3.46 -0.98 -9.02
CA PHE A 43 -4.89 -1.18 -8.76
C PHE A 43 -5.59 0.16 -8.77
N TYR A 44 -6.81 0.20 -9.26
CA TYR A 44 -7.72 1.33 -9.12
C TYR A 44 -9.14 0.83 -8.82
N ASP A 45 -9.88 1.60 -8.03
CA ASP A 45 -11.26 1.31 -7.72
C ASP A 45 -12.18 1.59 -8.92
N GLN A 46 -13.39 1.02 -8.92
CA GLN A 46 -14.34 1.18 -10.03
C GLN A 46 -14.76 2.63 -10.28
N SER A 47 -14.74 3.47 -9.25
CA SER A 47 -15.05 4.90 -9.38
C SER A 47 -13.87 5.73 -9.89
N HIS A 48 -12.70 5.14 -10.11
CA HIS A 48 -11.45 5.79 -10.52
C HIS A 48 -11.08 6.98 -9.61
N ARG A 49 -11.31 6.83 -8.31
CA ARG A 49 -10.91 7.80 -7.29
C ARG A 49 -9.68 7.39 -6.51
N LEU A 50 -9.49 6.09 -6.33
CA LEU A 50 -8.32 5.52 -5.66
C LEU A 50 -7.41 4.84 -6.66
N PHE A 51 -6.11 5.12 -6.52
CA PHE A 51 -5.05 4.45 -7.27
C PHE A 51 -3.96 3.98 -6.30
N LEU A 52 -3.61 2.70 -6.37
CA LEU A 52 -2.55 2.08 -5.60
C LEU A 52 -1.48 1.56 -6.55
N GLY A 53 -0.22 1.83 -6.26
CA GLY A 53 0.92 1.37 -7.03
C GLY A 53 1.94 0.65 -6.15
N HIS A 54 2.54 -0.41 -6.69
CA HIS A 54 3.54 -1.22 -6.02
C HIS A 54 4.73 -1.52 -6.93
N GLN A 55 5.93 -1.38 -6.39
CA GLN A 55 7.19 -1.84 -7.00
C GLN A 55 7.75 -2.96 -6.13
N ARG A 56 7.81 -4.16 -6.67
CA ARG A 56 8.14 -5.37 -5.93
C ARG A 56 9.62 -5.71 -6.02
N LEU A 57 10.22 -5.97 -4.86
CA LEU A 57 11.43 -6.77 -4.72
C LEU A 57 11.01 -8.14 -4.16
N SER A 58 11.15 -9.17 -4.96
CA SER A 58 10.70 -10.53 -4.63
C SER A 58 11.69 -11.20 -3.68
N ILE A 59 11.28 -11.45 -2.42
CA ILE A 59 12.13 -12.04 -1.37
C ILE A 59 11.51 -13.34 -0.82
N LEU A 60 10.31 -13.28 -0.24
CA LEU A 60 9.68 -14.44 0.42
C LEU A 60 8.94 -15.35 -0.57
N ASP A 61 8.19 -14.79 -1.48
CA ASP A 61 7.45 -15.52 -2.50
C ASP A 61 7.94 -15.07 -3.87
N LEU A 62 8.57 -15.94 -4.63
CA LEU A 62 9.10 -15.61 -5.96
C LEU A 62 8.07 -15.80 -7.08
N SER A 63 6.89 -16.33 -6.74
CA SER A 63 5.80 -16.54 -7.70
C SER A 63 4.95 -15.28 -7.90
N ASP A 64 4.08 -15.32 -8.90
CA ASP A 64 3.11 -14.25 -9.15
C ASP A 64 2.05 -14.13 -8.04
N ASN A 65 1.91 -15.14 -7.15
CA ASN A 65 0.99 -15.08 -6.02
C ASN A 65 1.39 -14.05 -4.96
N GLY A 66 2.68 -13.66 -4.92
CA GLY A 66 3.16 -12.57 -4.09
C GLY A 66 3.02 -11.18 -4.73
N SER A 67 2.37 -11.07 -5.89
CA SER A 67 2.18 -9.79 -6.60
C SER A 67 1.26 -8.86 -5.83
N GLN A 68 1.56 -7.57 -5.92
CA GLN A 68 0.76 -6.51 -5.30
C GLN A 68 0.47 -5.41 -6.33
N PRO A 69 -0.62 -4.66 -6.19
CA PRO A 69 -1.62 -4.68 -5.11
C PRO A 69 -2.33 -6.02 -4.97
N MET A 70 -2.52 -6.50 -3.74
CA MET A 70 -3.12 -7.80 -3.44
C MET A 70 -4.53 -7.61 -2.89
N THR A 71 -5.47 -8.47 -3.36
CA THR A 71 -6.85 -8.44 -2.88
C THR A 71 -7.14 -9.66 -2.02
N SER A 72 -7.84 -9.48 -0.89
CA SER A 72 -8.27 -10.56 0.00
C SER A 72 -9.17 -11.57 -0.70
N HIS A 73 -9.25 -12.80 -0.18
CA HIS A 73 -10.11 -13.86 -0.74
C HIS A 73 -11.59 -13.43 -0.78
N CYS A 74 -12.05 -12.67 0.19
CA CYS A 74 -13.42 -12.16 0.22
C CYS A 74 -13.66 -10.97 -0.72
N GLY A 75 -12.62 -10.43 -1.41
CA GLY A 75 -12.70 -9.30 -2.33
C GLY A 75 -12.89 -7.93 -1.66
N ARG A 76 -13.01 -7.88 -0.33
CA ARG A 76 -13.27 -6.63 0.40
C ARG A 76 -12.06 -5.70 0.47
N PHE A 77 -10.89 -6.26 0.72
CA PHE A 77 -9.70 -5.47 0.98
C PHE A 77 -8.69 -5.57 -0.15
N SER A 78 -8.08 -4.44 -0.51
CA SER A 78 -6.92 -4.38 -1.43
C SER A 78 -5.76 -3.67 -0.73
N ILE A 79 -4.56 -4.25 -0.78
CA ILE A 79 -3.39 -3.76 -0.06
C ILE A 79 -2.18 -3.57 -0.97
N VAL A 80 -1.40 -2.51 -0.70
CA VAL A 80 0.00 -2.38 -1.07
C VAL A 80 0.84 -2.31 0.20
N PHE A 81 1.87 -3.12 0.27
CA PHE A 81 2.66 -3.37 1.47
C PHE A 81 4.15 -3.34 1.17
N ASN A 82 4.90 -2.59 1.96
CA ASN A 82 6.35 -2.56 1.97
C ASN A 82 6.83 -2.91 3.38
N GLY A 83 7.26 -4.13 3.58
CA GLY A 83 7.66 -4.58 4.92
C GLY A 83 7.96 -6.06 4.99
N GLU A 84 8.01 -6.52 6.23
CA GLU A 84 8.14 -7.92 6.60
C GLU A 84 7.44 -8.16 7.95
N ILE A 85 6.57 -9.15 8.00
CA ILE A 85 5.88 -9.59 9.23
C ILE A 85 6.63 -10.81 9.77
N TYR A 86 7.41 -10.64 10.81
CA TYR A 86 8.31 -11.69 11.33
C TYR A 86 7.56 -12.90 11.87
N ASN A 87 6.40 -12.68 12.48
CA ASN A 87 5.56 -13.75 13.06
C ASN A 87 4.45 -14.23 12.10
N PHE A 88 4.60 -14.01 10.78
CA PHE A 88 3.56 -14.36 9.81
C PHE A 88 3.24 -15.87 9.82
N GLN A 89 4.23 -16.74 10.06
CA GLN A 89 4.00 -18.18 10.06
C GLN A 89 3.10 -18.61 11.23
N GLU A 90 3.29 -18.05 12.42
CA GLU A 90 2.44 -18.31 13.59
C GLU A 90 0.99 -17.86 13.33
N ILE A 91 0.83 -16.69 12.70
CA ILE A 91 -0.47 -16.15 12.30
C ILE A 91 -1.12 -17.07 11.26
N LYS A 92 -0.38 -17.48 10.23
CA LYS A 92 -0.82 -18.39 9.18
C LYS A 92 -1.33 -19.71 9.76
N ASP A 93 -0.56 -20.31 10.65
CA ASP A 93 -0.92 -21.57 11.32
C ASP A 93 -2.19 -21.41 12.20
N SER A 94 -2.34 -20.27 12.86
CA SER A 94 -3.53 -19.95 13.64
C SER A 94 -4.77 -19.83 12.76
N LEU A 95 -4.70 -19.09 11.66
CA LEU A 95 -5.79 -18.93 10.70
C LEU A 95 -6.17 -20.26 10.05
N THR A 96 -5.18 -21.07 9.68
CA THR A 96 -5.38 -22.38 9.05
C THR A 96 -6.11 -23.35 9.99
N ARG A 97 -5.80 -23.32 11.30
CA ARG A 97 -6.51 -24.16 12.30
C ARG A 97 -7.95 -23.74 12.52
N GLN A 98 -8.25 -22.45 12.41
CA GLN A 98 -9.59 -21.90 12.64
C GLN A 98 -10.51 -22.04 11.43
N LYS A 99 -9.93 -21.94 10.23
CA LYS A 99 -10.63 -22.04 8.95
C LYS A 99 -9.80 -22.84 7.98
N HIS A 100 -10.44 -23.61 7.12
CA HIS A 100 -9.76 -24.24 5.97
C HIS A 100 -9.38 -23.15 4.95
N MET A 101 -8.28 -22.43 5.23
CA MET A 101 -7.74 -21.41 4.34
C MET A 101 -7.03 -22.06 3.16
N ASN A 102 -7.43 -21.68 1.95
CA ASN A 102 -6.75 -22.09 0.74
C ASN A 102 -5.75 -20.98 0.32
N TRP A 103 -4.54 -21.04 0.87
CA TRP A 103 -3.49 -20.07 0.59
C TRP A 103 -3.07 -20.11 -0.88
N ARG A 104 -3.00 -18.94 -1.52
CA ARG A 104 -2.54 -18.80 -2.92
C ARG A 104 -1.02 -18.89 -3.02
N GLY A 105 -0.32 -18.37 -1.99
CA GLY A 105 1.12 -18.27 -1.97
C GLY A 105 1.73 -18.48 -0.59
N SER A 106 2.95 -17.98 -0.45
CA SER A 106 3.73 -18.06 0.78
C SER A 106 4.11 -16.68 1.34
N SER A 107 3.52 -15.59 0.82
CA SER A 107 3.86 -14.24 1.24
C SER A 107 3.24 -13.89 2.60
N ASP A 108 3.97 -13.12 3.39
CA ASP A 108 3.50 -12.51 4.63
C ASP A 108 2.38 -11.48 4.38
N THR A 109 2.38 -10.86 3.19
CA THR A 109 1.34 -9.92 2.76
C THR A 109 -0.02 -10.59 2.65
N GLU A 110 -0.11 -11.80 2.10
CA GLU A 110 -1.35 -12.56 2.06
C GLU A 110 -1.85 -12.89 3.46
N VAL A 111 -0.94 -13.30 4.34
CA VAL A 111 -1.28 -13.63 5.75
C VAL A 111 -1.81 -12.40 6.48
N LEU A 112 -1.16 -11.25 6.32
CA LEU A 112 -1.62 -9.97 6.87
C LEU A 112 -3.02 -9.62 6.37
N LEU A 113 -3.24 -9.72 5.07
CA LEU A 113 -4.49 -9.34 4.42
C LEU A 113 -5.66 -10.22 4.89
N GLU A 114 -5.44 -11.53 4.97
CA GLU A 114 -6.46 -12.47 5.46
C GLU A 114 -6.69 -12.37 6.97
N LEU A 115 -5.65 -12.03 7.76
CA LEU A 115 -5.85 -11.69 9.18
C LEU A 115 -6.74 -10.44 9.34
N ILE A 116 -6.50 -9.39 8.54
CA ILE A 116 -7.35 -8.19 8.56
C ILE A 116 -8.79 -8.53 8.17
N ALA A 117 -8.98 -9.37 7.16
CA ALA A 117 -10.30 -9.81 6.72
C ALA A 117 -11.06 -10.57 7.82
N GLU A 118 -10.34 -11.33 8.66
CA GLU A 118 -10.93 -12.15 9.73
C GLU A 118 -11.25 -11.35 11.00
N VAL A 119 -10.30 -10.55 11.50
CA VAL A 119 -10.43 -9.93 12.83
C VAL A 119 -10.60 -8.40 12.77
N GLY A 120 -10.52 -7.82 11.58
CA GLY A 120 -10.51 -6.37 11.37
C GLY A 120 -9.12 -5.74 11.57
N LEU A 121 -8.92 -4.56 10.98
CA LEU A 121 -7.62 -3.88 10.92
C LEU A 121 -7.02 -3.63 12.32
N ALA A 122 -7.79 -3.06 13.25
CA ALA A 122 -7.27 -2.70 14.58
C ALA A 122 -6.79 -3.93 15.39
N ALA A 123 -7.57 -5.01 15.38
CA ALA A 123 -7.21 -6.24 16.07
C ALA A 123 -6.04 -6.97 15.38
N ALA A 124 -5.95 -6.89 14.06
CA ALA A 124 -4.83 -7.44 13.30
C ALA A 124 -3.52 -6.74 13.68
N LEU A 125 -3.48 -5.41 13.69
CA LEU A 125 -2.27 -4.62 13.97
C LEU A 125 -1.65 -4.93 15.34
N ILE A 126 -2.46 -5.25 16.35
CA ILE A 126 -1.98 -5.61 17.70
C ILE A 126 -1.18 -6.93 17.66
N LYS A 127 -1.52 -7.83 16.74
CA LYS A 127 -0.90 -9.16 16.62
C LYS A 127 0.39 -9.17 15.80
N LEU A 128 0.70 -8.08 15.10
CA LEU A 128 1.84 -8.03 14.21
C LEU A 128 3.15 -7.76 14.96
N ASN A 129 4.18 -8.52 14.59
CA ASN A 129 5.57 -8.24 14.90
C ASN A 129 6.33 -8.10 13.57
N GLY A 130 6.87 -6.92 13.29
CA GLY A 130 7.52 -6.67 12.01
C GLY A 130 7.78 -5.19 11.75
N MET A 131 8.38 -4.93 10.61
CA MET A 131 8.66 -3.60 10.09
C MET A 131 7.84 -3.37 8.82
N PHE A 132 7.02 -2.34 8.76
CA PHE A 132 6.11 -2.17 7.62
C PHE A 132 5.61 -0.74 7.40
N ALA A 133 5.26 -0.49 6.14
CA ALA A 133 4.35 0.56 5.71
C ALA A 133 3.35 -0.04 4.72
N PHE A 134 2.09 0.33 4.81
CA PHE A 134 1.06 -0.15 3.90
C PHE A 134 -0.02 0.89 3.62
N ALA A 135 -0.72 0.68 2.51
CA ALA A 135 -2.01 1.29 2.23
C ALA A 135 -3.04 0.18 1.98
N LEU A 136 -4.12 0.21 2.74
CA LEU A 136 -5.21 -0.76 2.71
C LEU A 136 -6.50 -0.05 2.32
N TYR A 137 -7.13 -0.50 1.25
CA TYR A 137 -8.44 -0.03 0.85
C TYR A 137 -9.53 -1.04 1.24
N ASP A 138 -10.56 -0.55 1.91
CA ASP A 138 -11.78 -1.28 2.23
C ASP A 138 -12.87 -0.91 1.22
N ASN A 139 -13.12 -1.79 0.25
CA ASN A 139 -14.14 -1.60 -0.78
C ASN A 139 -15.56 -1.46 -0.23
N LEU A 140 -15.85 -2.08 0.92
CA LEU A 140 -17.18 -2.03 1.52
C LEU A 140 -17.46 -0.67 2.19
N LEU A 141 -16.43 -0.11 2.86
CA LEU A 141 -16.55 1.15 3.57
C LEU A 141 -16.13 2.36 2.74
N ASP A 142 -15.59 2.15 1.53
CA ASP A 142 -14.97 3.18 0.68
C ASP A 142 -13.92 4.01 1.47
N LYS A 143 -13.00 3.30 2.15
CA LYS A 143 -12.01 3.91 3.03
C LYS A 143 -10.60 3.43 2.73
N LEU A 144 -9.68 4.38 2.65
CA LEU A 144 -8.25 4.13 2.59
C LEU A 144 -7.64 4.29 4.00
N PHE A 145 -6.93 3.26 4.44
CA PHE A 145 -6.16 3.26 5.68
C PHE A 145 -4.67 3.24 5.34
N LEU A 146 -3.90 4.09 5.99
CA LEU A 146 -2.44 4.04 5.97
C LEU A 146 -1.94 3.54 7.31
N GLY A 147 -0.97 2.63 7.27
CA GLY A 147 -0.31 2.11 8.46
C GLY A 147 1.19 2.14 8.33
N ARG A 148 1.86 2.34 9.46
CA ARG A 148 3.31 2.31 9.58
C ARG A 148 3.69 1.62 10.88
N ASP A 149 4.81 0.89 10.89
CA ASP A 149 5.32 0.24 12.08
C ASP A 149 5.64 1.25 13.21
N ARG A 150 5.74 0.74 14.44
CA ARG A 150 5.87 1.57 15.66
C ARG A 150 7.11 2.47 15.68
N PHE A 151 8.19 2.04 15.02
CA PHE A 151 9.47 2.77 15.00
C PHE A 151 9.67 3.56 13.71
N GLY A 152 8.75 3.43 12.74
CA GLY A 152 8.84 4.09 11.45
C GLY A 152 10.00 3.56 10.61
N GLU A 153 10.33 2.28 10.73
CA GLU A 153 11.43 1.65 9.99
C GLU A 153 11.19 1.66 8.47
N LYS A 154 9.94 1.48 8.06
CA LYS A 154 9.59 1.64 6.64
C LYS A 154 9.10 3.05 6.36
N PRO A 155 9.64 3.71 5.32
CA PRO A 155 9.24 5.08 5.00
C PRO A 155 7.81 5.12 4.46
N LEU A 156 7.07 6.13 4.89
CA LEU A 156 5.74 6.49 4.40
C LEU A 156 5.57 8.00 4.51
N TYR A 157 5.47 8.65 3.36
CA TYR A 157 5.22 10.08 3.23
C TYR A 157 3.79 10.29 2.78
N VAL A 158 3.17 11.37 3.25
CA VAL A 158 1.77 11.70 2.98
C VAL A 158 1.66 13.15 2.57
N TYR A 159 0.90 13.40 1.52
CA TYR A 159 0.47 14.73 1.08
C TYR A 159 -1.04 14.84 1.18
N SER A 160 -1.56 15.93 1.72
CA SER A 160 -2.99 16.17 1.85
C SER A 160 -3.31 17.66 1.78
N THR A 161 -4.29 18.02 0.97
CA THR A 161 -4.86 19.38 0.88
C THR A 161 -6.28 19.46 1.43
N GLY A 162 -6.84 18.37 1.94
CA GLY A 162 -8.26 18.25 2.29
C GLY A 162 -9.15 17.83 1.13
N VAL A 163 -8.72 18.03 -0.12
CA VAL A 163 -9.42 17.61 -1.34
C VAL A 163 -8.68 16.50 -2.06
N GLU A 164 -7.36 16.58 -2.04
CA GLU A 164 -6.44 15.63 -2.67
C GLU A 164 -5.60 14.95 -1.60
N PHE A 165 -5.30 13.70 -1.84
CA PHE A 165 -4.50 12.89 -0.95
C PHE A 165 -3.57 12.00 -1.76
N ALA A 166 -2.29 12.00 -1.42
CA ALA A 166 -1.30 11.11 -2.01
C ALA A 166 -0.34 10.57 -0.95
N PHE A 167 0.24 9.40 -1.22
CA PHE A 167 1.25 8.80 -0.36
C PHE A 167 2.33 8.12 -1.19
N GLY A 168 3.48 7.89 -0.55
CA GLY A 168 4.56 7.16 -1.19
C GLY A 168 5.67 6.77 -0.22
N SER A 169 6.43 5.75 -0.59
CA SER A 169 7.65 5.35 0.10
C SER A 169 8.76 6.41 -0.03
N GLU A 170 8.65 7.31 -1.00
CA GLU A 170 9.60 8.40 -1.23
C GLU A 170 8.86 9.67 -1.69
N LEU A 171 9.39 10.83 -1.33
CA LEU A 171 8.83 12.13 -1.74
C LEU A 171 8.77 12.30 -3.25
N ARG A 172 9.71 11.72 -4.00
CA ARG A 172 9.73 11.75 -5.47
C ARG A 172 8.45 11.22 -6.11
N ALA A 173 7.79 10.25 -5.47
CA ALA A 173 6.51 9.75 -5.96
C ALA A 173 5.42 10.82 -5.80
N ILE A 174 5.40 11.53 -4.66
CA ILE A 174 4.45 12.61 -4.39
C ILE A 174 4.68 13.81 -5.33
N GLU A 175 5.94 14.13 -5.67
CA GLU A 175 6.29 15.16 -6.65
C GLU A 175 5.69 14.92 -8.04
N LYS A 176 5.39 13.67 -8.39
CA LYS A 176 4.69 13.33 -9.64
C LYS A 176 3.19 13.53 -9.57
N PHE A 177 2.64 13.50 -8.36
CA PHE A 177 1.21 13.74 -8.14
C PHE A 177 0.88 15.25 -8.16
N THR A 178 1.73 16.10 -7.54
CA THR A 178 1.45 17.53 -7.36
C THR A 178 2.67 18.41 -7.63
N ASP A 179 2.45 19.56 -8.25
CA ASP A 179 3.46 20.60 -8.47
C ASP A 179 3.52 21.60 -7.28
N ASN A 180 2.66 21.45 -6.27
CA ASN A 180 2.46 22.40 -5.17
C ASN A 180 3.28 22.08 -3.93
N LEU A 181 4.44 21.43 -4.07
CA LEU A 181 5.34 21.18 -2.95
C LEU A 181 6.20 22.41 -2.67
N SER A 182 6.21 22.87 -1.43
CA SER A 182 7.09 23.94 -0.96
C SER A 182 7.88 23.48 0.26
N ILE A 183 9.11 23.99 0.38
CA ILE A 183 9.93 23.77 1.56
C ILE A 183 9.40 24.66 2.70
N ASN A 184 9.12 24.05 3.85
CA ASN A 184 8.82 24.81 5.07
C ASN A 184 10.14 25.29 5.70
N PRO A 185 10.47 26.60 5.67
CA PRO A 185 11.74 27.12 6.22
C PRO A 185 11.90 26.82 7.71
N ASN A 186 10.80 26.76 8.47
CA ASN A 186 10.85 26.48 9.90
C ASN A 186 11.22 25.01 10.20
N ALA A 187 10.87 24.08 9.30
CA ALA A 187 11.25 22.68 9.44
C ALA A 187 12.72 22.40 9.05
N VAL A 188 13.34 23.31 8.29
CA VAL A 188 14.77 23.19 7.92
C VAL A 188 15.67 23.67 9.07
N ASN A 189 15.18 24.57 9.92
CA ASN A 189 15.92 25.20 11.02
C ASN A 189 15.68 24.52 12.38
N ALA A 190 14.91 23.43 12.43
CA ALA A 190 14.62 22.66 13.64
C ALA A 190 15.55 21.45 13.78
#